data_ca1f951d481a5cd2d7e2fa04ef03d9c0
#
_entry.id   ca1f951d481a5cd2d7e2fa04ef03d9c0
#
_cell.length_a   1.000
_cell.length_b   1.000
_cell.length_c   1.000
_cell.angle_alpha   90.00
_cell.angle_beta   90.00
_cell.angle_gamma   90.00
#
_symmetry.space_group_name_H-M   'P 1'
#
loop_
_entity.id
_entity.type
_entity.pdbx_description
1 polymer ?
#
loop_
_entity_poly.entity_id
_entity_poly.type
_entity_poly.pdbx_seq_one_letter_code
_entity_poly.pdbx_strand_id
1 'polypeptide(L)'
;MAQQLKIDIVAKDKSKQALNGVQGSLSKVKSAVFNLQNAFIGLGAGLAIRSLVNTGKQIEGLQVRLKFLFGTAKEGGRAFDEMAKFAAKVPFSLEEIQAGSGVLAVVSEDAKEMAKLMKITGNVAAVTGLDFKTTAEQIQRSMSAGIS
;
A
#
# COMPACT_ATOMS: atom_id res chain seq x y z
N MET A 1 66.40 -5.34 17.83
CA MET A 1 65.17 -5.20 18.61
C MET A 1 64.00 -4.86 17.66
N ALA A 2 63.14 -5.84 17.38
CA ALA A 2 62.00 -5.61 16.53
C ALA A 2 60.84 -5.12 17.35
N GLN A 3 60.36 -3.88 17.11
CA GLN A 3 59.15 -3.34 17.70
C GLN A 3 57.97 -3.94 16.92
N GLN A 4 57.17 -4.76 17.58
CA GLN A 4 55.91 -5.19 17.05
C GLN A 4 54.87 -4.08 17.19
N LEU A 5 54.37 -3.55 16.06
CA LEU A 5 53.29 -2.61 16.02
C LEU A 5 51.98 -3.39 16.13
N LYS A 6 51.31 -3.29 17.28
CA LYS A 6 49.97 -3.88 17.49
C LYS A 6 48.94 -2.86 17.00
N ILE A 7 48.29 -3.16 15.86
CA ILE A 7 47.18 -2.38 15.34
C ILE A 7 45.89 -3.05 15.80
N ASP A 8 45.23 -2.48 16.81
CA ASP A 8 43.89 -2.91 17.21
C ASP A 8 42.85 -2.29 16.27
N ILE A 9 42.39 -3.08 15.31
CA ILE A 9 41.28 -2.69 14.44
C ILE A 9 39.98 -2.94 15.19
N VAL A 10 39.41 -1.89 15.81
CA VAL A 10 38.06 -1.94 16.40
C VAL A 10 37.05 -1.69 15.28
N ALA A 11 36.62 -2.73 14.62
CA ALA A 11 35.50 -2.66 13.69
C ALA A 11 34.20 -2.52 14.48
N LYS A 12 33.67 -1.31 14.60
CA LYS A 12 32.33 -1.07 15.12
C LYS A 12 31.32 -1.54 14.07
N ASP A 13 30.81 -2.75 14.26
CA ASP A 13 29.75 -3.31 13.41
C ASP A 13 28.43 -2.59 13.65
N LYS A 14 28.12 -1.62 12.77
CA LYS A 14 26.83 -0.91 12.75
C LYS A 14 25.74 -1.66 11.97
N SER A 15 26.06 -2.81 11.40
CA SER A 15 25.13 -3.59 10.58
C SER A 15 23.96 -4.15 11.40
N LYS A 16 24.16 -4.49 12.67
CA LYS A 16 23.09 -4.95 13.58
C LYS A 16 22.00 -3.90 13.79
N GLN A 17 22.34 -2.61 13.89
CA GLN A 17 21.34 -1.54 14.03
C GLN A 17 20.55 -1.32 12.73
N ALA A 18 21.21 -1.39 11.58
CA ALA A 18 20.54 -1.31 10.27
C ALA A 18 19.63 -2.52 10.03
N LEU A 19 20.08 -3.72 10.37
CA LEU A 19 19.30 -4.96 10.27
C LEU A 19 18.08 -4.97 11.21
N ASN A 20 18.21 -4.46 12.43
CA ASN A 20 17.08 -4.35 13.37
C ASN A 20 16.03 -3.31 12.88
N GLY A 21 16.44 -2.24 12.23
CA GLY A 21 15.55 -1.28 11.59
C GLY A 21 14.78 -1.89 10.41
N VAL A 22 15.45 -2.68 9.58
CA VAL A 22 14.85 -3.41 8.46
C VAL A 22 13.91 -4.52 8.97
N GLN A 23 14.30 -5.28 9.99
CA GLN A 23 13.45 -6.29 10.62
C GLN A 23 12.20 -5.67 11.26
N GLY A 24 12.32 -4.51 11.92
CA GLY A 24 11.19 -3.78 12.48
C GLY A 24 10.21 -3.28 11.40
N SER A 25 10.73 -2.84 10.27
CA SER A 25 9.91 -2.44 9.11
C SER A 25 9.26 -3.64 8.43
N LEU A 26 9.99 -4.76 8.29
CA LEU A 26 9.47 -6.01 7.72
C LEU A 26 8.38 -6.64 8.61
N SER A 27 8.52 -6.55 9.94
CA SER A 27 7.50 -7.07 10.87
C SER A 27 6.21 -6.26 10.83
N LYS A 28 6.30 -4.93 10.67
CA LYS A 28 5.13 -4.06 10.47
C LYS A 28 4.44 -4.33 9.14
N VAL A 29 5.20 -4.53 8.06
CA VAL A 29 4.66 -4.92 6.75
C VAL A 29 4.03 -6.32 6.82
N LYS A 30 4.70 -7.29 7.48
CA LYS A 30 4.12 -8.61 7.73
C LYS A 30 2.82 -8.53 8.53
N SER A 31 2.76 -7.72 9.59
CA SER A 31 1.55 -7.57 10.40
C SER A 31 0.42 -6.90 9.63
N ALA A 32 0.72 -5.90 8.80
CA ALA A 32 -0.27 -5.26 7.93
C ALA A 32 -0.79 -6.25 6.85
N VAL A 33 0.10 -7.00 6.22
CA VAL A 33 -0.25 -8.05 5.25
C VAL A 33 -1.03 -9.19 5.93
N PHE A 34 -0.64 -9.62 7.14
CA PHE A 34 -1.33 -10.67 7.90
C PHE A 34 -2.72 -10.22 8.37
N ASN A 35 -2.89 -8.96 8.76
CA ASN A 35 -4.19 -8.40 9.15
C ASN A 35 -5.12 -8.25 7.93
N LEU A 36 -4.60 -7.85 6.77
CA LEU A 36 -5.33 -7.86 5.51
C LEU A 36 -5.72 -9.30 5.11
N GLN A 37 -4.79 -10.25 5.28
CA GLN A 37 -5.02 -11.66 4.99
C GLN A 37 -6.11 -12.27 5.88
N ASN A 38 -6.11 -11.99 7.18
CA ASN A 38 -7.14 -12.46 8.10
C ASN A 38 -8.51 -11.82 7.83
N ALA A 39 -8.55 -10.56 7.39
CA ALA A 39 -9.78 -9.92 6.94
C ALA A 39 -10.34 -10.57 5.66
N PHE A 40 -9.49 -11.05 4.75
CA PHE A 40 -9.90 -11.73 3.52
C PHE A 40 -10.17 -13.23 3.68
N ILE A 41 -9.48 -13.93 4.60
CA ILE A 41 -9.75 -15.35 4.92
C ILE A 41 -11.16 -15.52 5.50
N GLY A 42 -11.67 -14.52 6.23
CA GLY A 42 -13.06 -14.48 6.69
C GLY A 42 -14.11 -14.39 5.56
N LEU A 43 -13.69 -14.10 4.33
CA LEU A 43 -14.52 -14.00 3.14
C LEU A 43 -14.41 -15.21 2.18
N GLY A 44 -13.76 -16.31 2.60
CA GLY A 44 -13.82 -17.61 1.91
C GLY A 44 -12.97 -17.75 0.64
N ALA A 45 -12.03 -16.86 0.37
CA ALA A 45 -11.16 -16.98 -0.80
C ALA A 45 -9.80 -17.59 -0.40
N GLY A 46 -9.64 -18.89 -0.64
CA GLY A 46 -8.36 -19.60 -0.55
C GLY A 46 -7.36 -19.11 -1.59
N LEU A 47 -6.68 -18.02 -1.31
CA LEU A 47 -5.62 -17.47 -2.16
C LEU A 47 -4.34 -18.30 -2.00
N ALA A 48 -3.88 -18.92 -3.08
CA ALA A 48 -2.65 -19.69 -3.10
C ALA A 48 -1.43 -18.81 -2.74
N ILE A 49 -0.45 -19.39 -2.06
CA ILE A 49 0.77 -18.71 -1.55
C ILE A 49 1.52 -17.91 -2.64
N ARG A 50 1.45 -18.30 -3.91
CA ARG A 50 2.00 -17.54 -5.05
C ARG A 50 1.38 -16.16 -5.25
N SER A 51 0.10 -16.01 -4.94
CA SER A 51 -0.60 -14.74 -4.97
C SER A 51 -0.06 -13.77 -3.92
N LEU A 52 0.38 -14.27 -2.75
CA LEU A 52 0.88 -13.45 -1.64
C LEU A 52 2.20 -12.74 -1.94
N VAL A 53 3.12 -13.38 -2.66
CA VAL A 53 4.41 -12.77 -3.03
C VAL A 53 4.20 -11.66 -4.05
N ASN A 54 3.32 -11.86 -5.03
CA ASN A 54 2.98 -10.84 -6.02
C ASN A 54 2.20 -9.69 -5.37
N THR A 55 1.29 -9.98 -4.46
CA THR A 55 0.55 -8.97 -3.69
C THR A 55 1.49 -8.13 -2.82
N GLY A 56 2.51 -8.72 -2.20
CA GLY A 56 3.52 -7.97 -1.43
C GLY A 56 4.26 -6.93 -2.27
N LYS A 57 4.72 -7.31 -3.47
CA LYS A 57 5.39 -6.40 -4.40
C LYS A 57 4.46 -5.28 -4.90
N GLN A 58 3.20 -5.60 -5.15
CA GLN A 58 2.20 -4.61 -5.56
C GLN A 58 1.89 -3.61 -4.43
N ILE A 59 1.80 -4.08 -3.18
CA ILE A 59 1.62 -3.24 -1.99
C ILE A 59 2.80 -2.27 -1.82
N GLU A 60 4.04 -2.76 -1.90
CA GLU A 60 5.22 -1.90 -1.83
C GLU A 60 5.24 -0.85 -2.95
N GLY A 61 4.94 -1.26 -4.18
CA GLY A 61 4.85 -0.37 -5.33
C GLY A 61 3.77 0.70 -5.16
N LEU A 62 2.63 0.34 -4.57
CA LEU A 62 1.56 1.29 -4.29
C LEU A 62 1.95 2.27 -3.18
N GLN A 63 2.57 1.81 -2.09
CA GLN A 63 3.04 2.70 -1.01
C GLN A 63 4.04 3.73 -1.51
N VAL A 64 4.99 3.30 -2.35
CA VAL A 64 5.96 4.21 -2.99
C VAL A 64 5.24 5.23 -3.86
N ARG A 65 4.30 4.79 -4.69
CA ARG A 65 3.50 5.67 -5.56
C ARG A 65 2.70 6.70 -4.77
N LEU A 66 1.97 6.27 -3.72
CA LEU A 66 1.20 7.16 -2.87
C LEU A 66 2.08 8.20 -2.16
N LYS A 67 3.29 7.80 -1.71
CA LYS A 67 4.27 8.74 -1.15
C LYS A 67 4.66 9.84 -2.14
N PHE A 68 4.89 9.47 -3.39
CA PHE A 68 5.24 10.45 -4.44
C PHE A 68 4.06 11.34 -4.81
N LEU A 69 2.86 10.78 -4.95
CA LEU A 69 1.66 11.54 -5.32
C LEU A 69 1.25 12.54 -4.22
N PHE A 70 1.30 12.15 -2.97
CA PHE A 70 0.95 13.03 -1.84
C PHE A 70 2.14 13.79 -1.23
N GLY A 71 3.31 13.71 -1.84
CA GLY A 71 4.49 14.52 -1.51
C GLY A 71 5.22 14.14 -0.23
N THR A 72 4.59 13.40 0.68
CA THR A 72 5.21 12.99 1.95
C THR A 72 4.95 11.53 2.29
N ALA A 73 5.89 10.91 3.01
CA ALA A 73 5.72 9.54 3.51
C ALA A 73 4.54 9.43 4.49
N LYS A 74 4.22 10.51 5.21
CA LYS A 74 3.12 10.57 6.18
C LYS A 74 1.76 10.53 5.48
N GLU A 75 1.55 11.37 4.47
CA GLU A 75 0.30 11.41 3.71
C GLU A 75 0.13 10.16 2.83
N GLY A 76 1.21 9.70 2.19
CA GLY A 76 1.18 8.41 1.48
C GLY A 76 0.83 7.22 2.37
N GLY A 77 1.33 7.21 3.61
CA GLY A 77 0.97 6.22 4.63
C GLY A 77 -0.50 6.29 5.03
N ARG A 78 -1.04 7.50 5.25
CA ARG A 78 -2.46 7.70 5.54
C ARG A 78 -3.36 7.24 4.39
N ALA A 79 -3.00 7.57 3.15
CA ALA A 79 -3.73 7.12 1.97
C ALA A 79 -3.76 5.59 1.87
N PHE A 80 -2.64 4.95 2.16
CA PHE A 80 -2.56 3.49 2.21
C PHE A 80 -3.44 2.90 3.32
N ASP A 81 -3.42 3.48 4.52
CA ASP A 81 -4.27 3.04 5.64
C ASP A 81 -5.77 3.18 5.31
N GLU A 82 -6.17 4.26 4.68
CA GLU A 82 -7.56 4.46 4.23
C GLU A 82 -7.96 3.44 3.15
N MET A 83 -7.08 3.15 2.20
CA MET A 83 -7.29 2.08 1.23
C MET A 83 -7.47 0.72 1.91
N ALA A 84 -6.61 0.39 2.88
CA ALA A 84 -6.68 -0.87 3.60
C ALA A 84 -7.98 -1.01 4.42
N LYS A 85 -8.41 0.07 5.09
CA LYS A 85 -9.68 0.12 5.82
C LYS A 85 -10.88 -0.03 4.88
N PHE A 86 -10.82 0.53 3.70
CA PHE A 86 -11.86 0.39 2.68
C PHE A 86 -11.91 -1.05 2.17
N ALA A 87 -10.77 -1.62 1.79
CA ALA A 87 -10.66 -2.99 1.30
C ALA A 87 -11.25 -4.03 2.27
N ALA A 88 -11.11 -3.80 3.58
CA ALA A 88 -11.67 -4.68 4.60
C ALA A 88 -13.22 -4.66 4.68
N LYS A 89 -13.89 -3.73 4.03
CA LYS A 89 -15.35 -3.50 4.17
C LYS A 89 -16.15 -3.76 2.91
N VAL A 90 -15.49 -3.98 1.77
CA VAL A 90 -16.15 -4.05 0.46
C VAL A 90 -15.88 -5.40 -0.22
N PRO A 91 -16.78 -5.87 -1.08
CA PRO A 91 -16.66 -7.18 -1.75
C PRO A 91 -15.79 -7.14 -3.02
N PHE A 92 -14.90 -6.16 -3.16
CA PHE A 92 -13.97 -6.08 -4.29
C PHE A 92 -12.64 -6.77 -3.95
N SER A 93 -11.96 -7.29 -4.96
CA SER A 93 -10.64 -7.90 -4.76
C SER A 93 -9.61 -6.85 -4.34
N LEU A 94 -8.59 -7.29 -3.57
CA LEU A 94 -7.51 -6.38 -3.16
C LEU A 94 -6.78 -5.78 -4.38
N GLU A 95 -6.62 -6.55 -5.43
CA GLU A 95 -5.98 -6.13 -6.67
C GLU A 95 -6.76 -5.01 -7.37
N GLU A 96 -8.08 -5.13 -7.48
CA GLU A 96 -8.96 -4.09 -8.03
C GLU A 96 -8.90 -2.80 -7.19
N ILE A 97 -8.95 -2.94 -5.86
CA ILE A 97 -8.88 -1.80 -4.94
C ILE A 97 -7.53 -1.10 -5.03
N GLN A 98 -6.41 -1.84 -5.08
CA GLN A 98 -5.08 -1.27 -5.26
C GLN A 98 -4.95 -0.52 -6.58
N ALA A 99 -5.39 -1.14 -7.67
CA ALA A 99 -5.36 -0.54 -8.99
C ALA A 99 -6.22 0.73 -9.05
N GLY A 100 -7.47 0.66 -8.59
CA GLY A 100 -8.39 1.79 -8.56
C GLY A 100 -7.94 2.91 -7.61
N SER A 101 -7.42 2.56 -6.42
CA SER A 101 -6.87 3.56 -5.49
C SER A 101 -5.68 4.31 -6.07
N GLY A 102 -4.82 3.64 -6.83
CA GLY A 102 -3.70 4.27 -7.53
C GLY A 102 -4.15 5.24 -8.62
N VAL A 103 -5.29 4.97 -9.26
CA VAL A 103 -5.92 5.86 -10.25
C VAL A 103 -6.54 7.09 -9.56
N LEU A 104 -7.31 6.87 -8.49
CA LEU A 104 -7.98 7.94 -7.74
C LEU A 104 -6.98 8.87 -7.04
N ALA A 105 -5.84 8.36 -6.59
CA ALA A 105 -4.80 9.17 -5.95
C ALA A 105 -4.23 10.26 -6.88
N VAL A 106 -4.30 10.08 -8.20
CA VAL A 106 -3.83 11.09 -9.18
C VAL A 106 -4.70 12.35 -9.19
N VAL A 107 -5.99 12.21 -8.86
CA VAL A 107 -6.97 13.32 -8.83
C VAL A 107 -7.37 13.72 -7.42
N SER A 108 -6.72 13.16 -6.41
CA SER A 108 -6.96 13.47 -4.99
C SER A 108 -5.90 14.43 -4.48
N GLU A 109 -6.30 15.47 -3.76
CA GLU A 109 -5.37 16.41 -3.13
C GLU A 109 -4.72 15.81 -1.87
N ASP A 110 -5.47 14.98 -1.12
CA ASP A 110 -5.01 14.35 0.10
C ASP A 110 -5.60 12.93 0.30
N ALA A 111 -5.12 12.26 1.33
CA ALA A 111 -5.59 10.91 1.69
C ALA A 111 -7.07 10.86 2.05
N LYS A 112 -7.64 11.94 2.60
CA LYS A 112 -9.05 12.03 2.98
C LYS A 112 -9.96 12.15 1.76
N GLU A 113 -9.53 12.92 0.77
CA GLU A 113 -10.23 13.02 -0.51
C GLU A 113 -10.19 11.70 -1.26
N MET A 114 -9.02 11.05 -1.33
CA MET A 114 -8.90 9.71 -1.89
C MET A 114 -9.88 8.72 -1.22
N ALA A 115 -10.01 8.77 0.10
CA ALA A 115 -10.95 7.91 0.83
C ALA A 115 -12.42 8.19 0.46
N LYS A 116 -12.78 9.45 0.21
CA LYS A 116 -14.13 9.82 -0.28
C LYS A 116 -14.37 9.27 -1.68
N LEU A 117 -13.41 9.46 -2.59
CA LEU A 117 -13.50 8.97 -3.95
C LEU A 117 -13.59 7.44 -4.01
N MET A 118 -12.85 6.72 -3.16
CA MET A 118 -12.98 5.27 -3.05
C MET A 118 -14.39 4.85 -2.64
N LYS A 119 -15.03 5.54 -1.70
CA LYS A 119 -16.42 5.23 -1.30
C LYS A 119 -17.41 5.49 -2.42
N ILE A 120 -17.27 6.61 -3.13
CA ILE A 120 -18.11 6.94 -4.29
C ILE A 120 -17.93 5.86 -5.37
N THR A 121 -16.68 5.53 -5.70
CA THR A 121 -16.33 4.48 -6.68
C THR A 121 -16.96 3.14 -6.30
N GLY A 122 -16.82 2.73 -5.05
CA GLY A 122 -17.40 1.48 -4.57
C GLY A 122 -18.92 1.42 -4.68
N ASN A 123 -19.60 2.52 -4.34
CA ASN A 123 -21.05 2.63 -4.49
C ASN A 123 -21.48 2.56 -5.96
N VAL A 124 -20.80 3.30 -6.84
CA VAL A 124 -21.10 3.30 -8.29
C VAL A 124 -20.84 1.91 -8.88
N ALA A 125 -19.70 1.30 -8.56
CA ALA A 125 -19.36 -0.06 -9.01
C ALA A 125 -20.40 -1.09 -8.57
N ALA A 126 -20.86 -1.02 -7.32
CA ALA A 126 -21.87 -1.93 -6.79
C ALA A 126 -23.23 -1.78 -7.49
N VAL A 127 -23.61 -0.57 -7.86
CA VAL A 127 -24.90 -0.29 -8.54
C VAL A 127 -24.82 -0.63 -10.03
N THR A 128 -23.69 -0.36 -10.67
CA THR A 128 -23.53 -0.58 -12.14
C THR A 128 -23.10 -1.98 -12.50
N GLY A 129 -22.58 -2.76 -11.55
CA GLY A 129 -21.98 -4.08 -11.79
C GLY A 129 -20.61 -4.03 -12.47
N LEU A 130 -20.00 -2.84 -12.56
CA LEU A 130 -18.65 -2.67 -13.07
C LEU A 130 -17.63 -3.02 -11.99
N ASP A 131 -16.43 -3.44 -12.40
CA ASP A 131 -15.33 -3.62 -11.48
C ASP A 131 -14.84 -2.28 -10.88
N PHE A 132 -14.22 -2.34 -9.70
CA PHE A 132 -13.80 -1.14 -8.97
C PHE A 132 -12.77 -0.32 -9.75
N LYS A 133 -11.81 -0.97 -10.44
CA LYS A 133 -10.78 -0.29 -11.22
C LYS A 133 -11.38 0.48 -12.40
N THR A 134 -12.23 -0.15 -13.20
CA THR A 134 -12.90 0.48 -14.34
C THR A 134 -13.73 1.68 -13.90
N THR A 135 -14.47 1.55 -12.80
CA THR A 135 -15.25 2.66 -12.22
C THR A 135 -14.35 3.80 -11.76
N ALA A 136 -13.22 3.48 -11.10
CA ALA A 136 -12.23 4.49 -10.68
C ALA A 136 -11.65 5.26 -11.88
N GLU A 137 -11.34 4.57 -12.98
CA GLU A 137 -10.84 5.20 -14.21
C GLU A 137 -11.86 6.17 -14.83
N GLN A 138 -13.15 5.82 -14.80
CA GLN A 138 -14.20 6.72 -15.29
C GLN A 138 -14.34 7.97 -14.43
N ILE A 139 -14.33 7.81 -13.10
CA ILE A 139 -14.36 8.94 -12.16
C ILE A 139 -13.15 9.84 -12.35
N GLN A 140 -11.96 9.26 -12.45
CA GLN A 140 -10.72 10.01 -12.69
C GLN A 140 -10.80 10.82 -13.99
N ARG A 141 -11.28 10.23 -15.09
CA ARG A 141 -11.47 10.93 -16.37
C ARG A 141 -12.46 12.09 -16.25
N SER A 142 -13.59 11.88 -15.57
CA SER A 142 -14.60 12.92 -15.35
C SER A 142 -14.02 14.10 -14.55
N MET A 143 -13.31 13.83 -13.48
CA MET A 143 -12.66 14.87 -12.67
C MET A 143 -11.56 15.61 -13.45
N SER A 144 -10.73 14.89 -14.22
CA SER A 144 -9.67 15.49 -15.04
C SER A 144 -10.22 16.32 -16.20
N ALA A 145 -11.41 16.01 -16.68
CA ALA A 145 -12.10 16.80 -17.72
C ALA A 145 -12.85 18.04 -17.17
N GLY A 146 -12.81 18.26 -15.84
CA GLY A 146 -13.53 19.37 -15.19
C GLY A 146 -15.05 19.21 -15.17
N ILE A 147 -15.55 18.00 -15.32
CA ILE A 147 -16.97 17.68 -15.16
C ILE A 147 -17.18 17.37 -13.67
N SER A 148 -17.53 18.38 -12.93
CA SER A 148 -17.92 18.29 -11.51
C SER A 148 -19.43 18.19 -11.34
#